data_f65fefd5755feba2baa99e7e60c15b09
#
_entry.id   f65fefd5755feba2baa99e7e60c15b09
#
_cell.length_a   1.000
_cell.length_b   1.000
_cell.length_c   1.000
_cell.angle_alpha   90.00
_cell.angle_beta   90.00
_cell.angle_gamma   90.00
#
_symmetry.space_group_name_H-M   'P 1'
#
loop_
_entity.id
_entity.type
_entity.pdbx_description
1 polymer ?
#
loop_
_entity_poly.entity_id
_entity_poly.type
_entity_poly.pdbx_seq_one_letter_code
_entity_poly.pdbx_strand_id
1 'polypeptide(L)'
;VGSEMCIRDREGLETRILGELEEVNALFKANPDYLHLLSIPSIPKKERCGLLDEALRGQVHLYVLNFLKILCEKGTLRELGGCTRAYRIRYNEAHGILEATATSAIALTREQTAALHQKLEALTGKTIDLQTKVDPAVLGGIRLDIDGTELDGTVQNRLAALRRNIAAVTL
;
A
#
# COMPACT_ATOMS: atom_id res chain seq x y z
N VAL A 1 -22.26 -3.90 25.44
CA VAL A 1 -21.36 -2.75 25.72
C VAL A 1 -19.89 -3.19 25.72
N GLY A 2 -19.53 -4.44 26.07
CA GLY A 2 -18.14 -4.92 26.06
C GLY A 2 -17.57 -5.30 24.69
N SER A 3 -18.42 -5.66 23.76
CA SER A 3 -18.03 -6.16 22.42
C SER A 3 -17.58 -5.02 21.49
N GLU A 4 -18.24 -3.88 21.51
CA GLU A 4 -17.91 -2.72 20.65
C GLU A 4 -16.61 -2.03 21.09
N MET A 5 -16.32 -2.00 22.39
CA MET A 5 -15.08 -1.45 22.92
C MET A 5 -13.85 -2.30 22.51
N CYS A 6 -13.99 -3.64 22.55
CA CYS A 6 -12.95 -4.56 22.09
C CYS A 6 -12.69 -4.49 20.57
N ILE A 7 -13.72 -4.15 19.77
CA ILE A 7 -13.58 -3.98 18.32
C ILE A 7 -12.82 -2.68 18.03
N ARG A 8 -13.19 -1.55 18.64
CA ARG A 8 -12.49 -0.27 18.50
C ARG A 8 -11.02 -0.32 18.91
N ASP A 9 -10.73 -0.99 20.02
CA ASP A 9 -9.35 -1.15 20.50
C ASP A 9 -8.54 -2.02 19.53
N ARG A 10 -9.17 -3.00 18.90
CA ARG A 10 -8.52 -3.87 17.89
C ARG A 10 -8.28 -3.13 16.59
N GLU A 11 -9.25 -2.38 16.08
CA GLU A 11 -9.11 -1.54 14.88
C GLU A 11 -8.03 -0.48 15.03
N GLY A 12 -7.97 0.20 16.18
CA GLY A 12 -6.93 1.17 16.50
C GLY A 12 -5.53 0.54 16.56
N LEU A 13 -5.44 -0.69 17.08
CA LEU A 13 -4.19 -1.43 17.13
C LEU A 13 -3.73 -1.90 15.75
N GLU A 14 -4.65 -2.37 14.91
CA GLU A 14 -4.35 -2.83 13.55
C GLU A 14 -3.83 -1.68 12.67
N THR A 15 -4.46 -0.51 12.74
CA THR A 15 -4.02 0.73 12.05
C THR A 15 -2.63 1.15 12.53
N ARG A 16 -2.40 1.12 13.84
CA ARG A 16 -1.11 1.46 14.44
C ARG A 16 -0.01 0.49 13.99
N ILE A 17 -0.26 -0.82 14.02
CA ILE A 17 0.69 -1.84 13.57
C ILE A 17 1.03 -1.64 12.09
N LEU A 18 0.06 -1.34 11.23
CA LEU A 18 0.30 -1.06 9.81
C LEU A 18 1.21 0.15 9.63
N GLY A 19 0.92 1.28 10.31
CA GLY A 19 1.74 2.49 10.26
C GLY A 19 3.17 2.23 10.73
N GLU A 20 3.35 1.56 11.86
CA GLU A 20 4.67 1.23 12.39
C GLU A 20 5.46 0.28 11.47
N LEU A 21 4.81 -0.70 10.82
CA LEU A 21 5.46 -1.58 9.83
C LEU A 21 5.93 -0.79 8.60
N GLU A 22 5.16 0.20 8.15
CA GLU A 22 5.52 1.07 7.03
C GLU A 22 6.69 1.98 7.37
N GLU A 23 6.69 2.58 8.56
CA GLU A 23 7.77 3.42 9.06
C GLU A 23 9.08 2.61 9.17
N VAL A 24 9.04 1.42 9.77
CA VAL A 24 10.22 0.55 9.86
C VAL A 24 10.71 0.10 8.50
N ASN A 25 9.81 -0.22 7.57
CA ASN A 25 10.18 -0.58 6.19
C ASN A 25 10.83 0.60 5.45
N ALA A 26 10.35 1.82 5.63
CA ALA A 26 10.95 3.04 5.09
C ALA A 26 12.33 3.30 5.72
N LEU A 27 12.47 3.11 7.03
CA LEU A 27 13.73 3.26 7.76
C LEU A 27 14.79 2.27 7.26
N PHE A 28 14.43 1.01 7.03
CA PHE A 28 15.35 0.00 6.48
C PHE A 28 15.73 0.26 5.03
N LYS A 29 14.82 0.81 4.22
CA LYS A 29 15.13 1.26 2.86
C LYS A 29 16.10 2.45 2.84
N ALA A 30 15.95 3.36 3.78
CA ALA A 30 16.85 4.51 3.92
C ALA A 30 18.24 4.12 4.47
N ASN A 31 18.32 3.00 5.20
CA ASN A 31 19.53 2.51 5.84
C ASN A 31 19.86 1.06 5.43
N PRO A 32 20.25 0.81 4.18
CA PRO A 32 20.53 -0.53 3.68
C PRO A 32 21.68 -1.23 4.40
N ASP A 33 22.66 -0.46 4.90
CA ASP A 33 23.80 -1.00 5.66
C ASP A 33 23.37 -1.62 6.97
N TYR A 34 22.36 -1.04 7.66
CA TYR A 34 21.79 -1.58 8.87
C TYR A 34 21.06 -2.90 8.60
N LEU A 35 20.28 -2.94 7.52
CA LEU A 35 19.61 -4.17 7.07
C LEU A 35 20.63 -5.26 6.70
N HIS A 36 21.75 -4.88 6.05
CA HIS A 36 22.84 -5.79 5.73
C HIS A 36 23.49 -6.35 7.01
N LEU A 37 23.79 -5.49 7.99
CA LEU A 37 24.35 -5.88 9.29
C LEU A 37 23.48 -6.94 9.98
N LEU A 38 22.17 -6.73 10.03
CA LEU A 38 21.21 -7.67 10.62
C LEU A 38 21.07 -8.98 9.83
N SER A 39 21.53 -9.00 8.58
CA SER A 39 21.48 -10.18 7.70
C SER A 39 22.78 -11.00 7.69
N ILE A 40 23.85 -10.54 8.36
CA ILE A 40 25.16 -11.21 8.38
C ILE A 40 25.08 -12.52 9.19
N PRO A 41 25.34 -13.69 8.58
CA PRO A 41 25.23 -14.98 9.28
C PRO A 41 26.26 -15.18 10.41
N SER A 42 27.41 -14.47 10.34
CA SER A 42 28.48 -14.56 11.33
C SER A 42 28.13 -13.90 12.66
N ILE A 43 27.14 -13.01 12.70
CA ILE A 43 26.68 -12.38 13.94
C ILE A 43 25.66 -13.32 14.62
N PRO A 44 25.84 -13.65 15.90
CA PRO A 44 24.91 -14.47 16.65
C PRO A 44 23.47 -13.89 16.61
N LYS A 45 22.46 -14.76 16.48
CA LYS A 45 21.05 -14.35 16.42
C LYS A 45 20.64 -13.46 17.60
N LYS A 46 21.14 -13.77 18.81
CA LYS A 46 20.86 -12.97 20.02
C LYS A 46 21.37 -11.53 19.91
N GLU A 47 22.54 -11.34 19.35
CA GLU A 47 23.13 -10.01 19.17
C GLU A 47 22.34 -9.20 18.13
N ARG A 48 21.97 -9.83 17.00
CA ARG A 48 21.13 -9.19 15.98
C ARG A 48 19.76 -8.76 16.52
N CYS A 49 19.13 -9.63 17.32
CA CYS A 49 17.87 -9.29 17.99
C CYS A 49 18.06 -8.20 19.06
N GLY A 50 19.22 -8.17 19.73
CA GLY A 50 19.58 -7.11 20.68
C GLY A 50 19.70 -5.74 20.00
N LEU A 51 20.35 -5.67 18.84
CA LEU A 51 20.44 -4.45 18.04
C LEU A 51 19.06 -3.91 17.61
N LEU A 52 18.12 -4.82 17.25
CA LEU A 52 16.74 -4.42 16.97
C LEU A 52 16.02 -3.90 18.22
N ASP A 53 16.25 -4.52 19.38
CA ASP A 53 15.70 -4.05 20.66
C ASP A 53 16.20 -2.65 21.01
N GLU A 54 17.50 -2.41 20.90
CA GLU A 54 18.08 -1.10 21.20
C GLU A 54 17.57 0.00 20.26
N ALA A 55 17.43 -0.33 18.97
CA ALA A 55 17.03 0.65 17.96
C ALA A 55 15.52 0.99 18.02
N LEU A 56 14.66 0.01 18.29
CA LEU A 56 13.22 0.14 18.12
C LEU A 56 12.42 0.04 19.43
N ARG A 57 13.07 -0.29 20.54
CA ARG A 57 12.40 -0.43 21.83
C ARG A 57 11.79 0.90 22.28
N GLY A 58 10.47 0.87 22.53
CA GLY A 58 9.70 2.06 22.92
C GLY A 58 9.28 2.95 21.76
N GLN A 59 9.72 2.68 20.52
CA GLN A 59 9.31 3.40 19.31
C GLN A 59 8.19 2.67 18.58
N VAL A 60 8.19 1.33 18.64
CA VAL A 60 7.19 0.48 17.99
C VAL A 60 6.45 -0.39 19.01
N HIS A 61 5.25 -0.83 18.64
CA HIS A 61 4.47 -1.73 19.46
C HIS A 61 5.16 -3.09 19.64
N LEU A 62 4.94 -3.74 20.75
CA LEU A 62 5.58 -5.02 21.10
C LEU A 62 5.36 -6.12 20.03
N TYR A 63 4.19 -6.15 19.39
CA TYR A 63 3.90 -7.11 18.32
C TYR A 63 4.78 -6.89 17.09
N VAL A 64 4.99 -5.64 16.69
CA VAL A 64 5.88 -5.29 15.57
C VAL A 64 7.33 -5.67 15.90
N LEU A 65 7.78 -5.35 17.10
CA LEU A 65 9.14 -5.70 17.56
C LEU A 65 9.36 -7.22 17.56
N ASN A 66 8.42 -8.00 18.11
CA ASN A 66 8.50 -9.45 18.11
C ASN A 66 8.47 -10.04 16.69
N PHE A 67 7.66 -9.49 15.81
CA PHE A 67 7.62 -9.89 14.41
C PHE A 67 8.96 -9.66 13.71
N LEU A 68 9.58 -8.50 13.90
CA LEU A 68 10.90 -8.16 13.37
C LEU A 68 11.99 -9.11 13.90
N LYS A 69 11.94 -9.47 15.18
CA LYS A 69 12.85 -10.46 15.76
C LYS A 69 12.71 -11.83 15.10
N ILE A 70 11.49 -12.29 14.86
CA ILE A 70 11.23 -13.56 14.17
C ILE A 70 11.82 -13.54 12.75
N LEU A 71 11.62 -12.44 12.01
CA LEU A 71 12.22 -12.28 10.67
C LEU A 71 13.75 -12.24 10.72
N CYS A 72 14.32 -11.59 11.73
CA CYS A 72 15.76 -11.55 11.95
C CYS A 72 16.35 -12.93 12.28
N GLU A 73 15.69 -13.70 13.15
CA GLU A 73 16.08 -15.07 13.49
C GLU A 73 16.06 -16.01 12.29
N LYS A 74 15.04 -15.85 11.42
CA LYS A 74 14.90 -16.63 10.18
C LYS A 74 15.82 -16.14 9.06
N GLY A 75 16.43 -14.97 9.20
CA GLY A 75 17.26 -14.37 8.15
C GLY A 75 16.47 -13.82 6.96
N THR A 76 15.15 -13.62 7.12
CA THR A 76 14.22 -13.14 6.08
C THR A 76 13.83 -11.67 6.27
N LEU A 77 14.62 -10.88 6.99
CA LEU A 77 14.32 -9.48 7.28
C LEU A 77 14.19 -8.62 6.01
N ARG A 78 14.86 -9.02 4.92
CA ARG A 78 14.73 -8.37 3.59
C ARG A 78 13.33 -8.47 3.00
N GLU A 79 12.54 -9.45 3.42
CA GLU A 79 11.16 -9.66 2.96
C GLU A 79 10.13 -8.82 3.74
N LEU A 80 10.58 -7.98 4.68
CA LEU A 80 9.70 -7.10 5.46
C LEU A 80 8.76 -6.28 4.57
N GLY A 81 9.27 -5.75 3.45
CA GLY A 81 8.44 -5.01 2.49
C GLY A 81 7.29 -5.83 1.90
N GLY A 82 7.55 -7.09 1.59
CA GLY A 82 6.52 -8.03 1.13
C GLY A 82 5.49 -8.36 2.22
N CYS A 83 5.97 -8.56 3.45
CA CYS A 83 5.11 -8.82 4.61
C CYS A 83 4.22 -7.61 4.93
N THR A 84 4.77 -6.39 4.90
CA THR A 84 4.02 -5.14 5.11
C THR A 84 2.93 -4.97 4.06
N ARG A 85 3.24 -5.25 2.79
CA ARG A 85 2.26 -5.19 1.69
C ARG A 85 1.14 -6.23 1.87
N ALA A 86 1.48 -7.46 2.22
CA ALA A 86 0.49 -8.51 2.48
C ALA A 86 -0.42 -8.17 3.67
N TYR A 87 0.14 -7.55 4.71
CA TYR A 87 -0.63 -7.08 5.86
C TYR A 87 -1.59 -5.96 5.47
N ARG A 88 -1.13 -4.96 4.67
CA ARG A 88 -1.96 -3.88 4.14
C ARG A 88 -3.15 -4.39 3.34
N ILE A 89 -2.93 -5.35 2.44
CA ILE A 89 -4.01 -5.96 1.64
C ILE A 89 -5.09 -6.56 2.56
N ARG A 90 -4.68 -7.36 3.55
CA ARG A 90 -5.62 -7.96 4.51
C ARG A 90 -6.34 -6.94 5.39
N TYR A 91 -5.62 -5.90 5.80
CA TYR A 91 -6.20 -4.78 6.53
C TYR A 91 -7.27 -4.08 5.71
N ASN A 92 -6.97 -3.76 4.45
CA ASN A 92 -7.90 -3.10 3.53
C ASN A 92 -9.13 -3.98 3.26
N GLU A 93 -8.96 -5.28 3.05
CA GLU A 93 -10.07 -6.23 2.90
C GLU A 93 -10.98 -6.26 4.13
N ALA A 94 -10.38 -6.33 5.33
CA ALA A 94 -11.13 -6.39 6.60
C ALA A 94 -11.92 -5.10 6.89
N HIS A 95 -11.40 -3.94 6.47
CA HIS A 95 -12.02 -2.63 6.70
C HIS A 95 -12.84 -2.13 5.49
N GLY A 96 -12.95 -2.93 4.43
CA GLY A 96 -13.68 -2.54 3.22
C GLY A 96 -13.05 -1.33 2.51
N ILE A 97 -11.73 -1.18 2.59
CA ILE A 97 -10.97 -0.13 1.92
C ILE A 97 -10.50 -0.67 0.55
N LEU A 98 -10.71 0.11 -0.50
CA LEU A 98 -10.17 -0.18 -1.84
C LEU A 98 -9.07 0.82 -2.18
N GLU A 99 -7.89 0.31 -2.55
CA GLU A 99 -6.83 1.14 -3.10
C GLU A 99 -7.14 1.47 -4.57
N ALA A 100 -7.17 2.76 -4.89
CA ALA A 100 -7.35 3.24 -6.25
C ALA A 100 -6.18 4.16 -6.63
N THR A 101 -5.58 3.92 -7.78
CA THR A 101 -4.55 4.81 -8.34
C THR A 101 -5.10 5.48 -9.59
N ALA A 102 -5.19 6.82 -9.56
CA ALA A 102 -5.57 7.63 -10.71
C ALA A 102 -4.30 8.19 -11.38
N THR A 103 -4.01 7.75 -12.60
CA THR A 103 -2.90 8.27 -13.40
C THR A 103 -3.44 9.22 -14.47
N SER A 104 -2.91 10.43 -14.53
CA SER A 104 -3.31 11.48 -15.49
C SER A 104 -2.09 12.16 -16.12
N ALA A 105 -2.26 12.78 -17.31
CA ALA A 105 -1.19 13.49 -18.00
C ALA A 105 -0.70 14.73 -17.24
N ILE A 106 -1.60 15.37 -16.48
CA ILE A 106 -1.36 16.58 -15.68
C ILE A 106 -1.87 16.35 -14.25
N ALA A 107 -1.32 17.06 -13.30
CA ALA A 107 -1.78 16.96 -11.91
C ALA A 107 -3.27 17.32 -11.79
N LEU A 108 -4.02 16.44 -11.12
CA LEU A 108 -5.44 16.71 -10.84
C LEU A 108 -5.56 17.81 -9.78
N THR A 109 -6.56 18.68 -9.95
CA THR A 109 -6.88 19.66 -8.92
C THR A 109 -7.52 18.99 -7.71
N ARG A 110 -7.51 19.66 -6.56
CA ARG A 110 -8.15 19.15 -5.33
C ARG A 110 -9.64 18.85 -5.54
N GLU A 111 -10.33 19.71 -6.30
CA GLU A 111 -11.76 19.54 -6.62
C GLU A 111 -12.00 18.30 -7.51
N GLN A 112 -11.14 18.10 -8.53
CA GLN A 112 -11.21 16.93 -9.40
C GLN A 112 -10.92 15.62 -8.64
N THR A 113 -9.93 15.65 -7.75
CA THR A 113 -9.60 14.50 -6.90
C THR A 113 -10.76 14.19 -5.94
N ALA A 114 -11.37 15.19 -5.32
CA ALA A 114 -12.51 15.00 -4.42
C ALA A 114 -13.74 14.47 -5.19
N ALA A 115 -14.04 14.99 -6.37
CA ALA A 115 -15.15 14.53 -7.20
C ALA A 115 -14.93 13.08 -7.69
N LEU A 116 -13.69 12.71 -8.02
CA LEU A 116 -13.33 11.35 -8.41
C LEU A 116 -13.50 10.38 -7.22
N HIS A 117 -13.01 10.77 -6.04
CA HIS A 117 -13.15 10.01 -4.81
C HIS A 117 -14.63 9.72 -4.49
N GLN A 118 -15.48 10.75 -4.47
CA GLN A 118 -16.93 10.57 -4.22
C GLN A 118 -17.60 9.64 -5.23
N LYS A 119 -17.24 9.75 -6.52
CA LYS A 119 -17.80 8.89 -7.55
C LYS A 119 -17.37 7.44 -7.36
N LEU A 120 -16.13 7.20 -7.02
CA LEU A 120 -15.62 5.85 -6.76
C LEU A 120 -16.29 5.23 -5.52
N GLU A 121 -16.44 5.98 -4.43
CA GLU A 121 -17.17 5.52 -3.25
C GLU A 121 -18.64 5.21 -3.55
N ALA A 122 -19.31 6.05 -4.32
CA ALA A 122 -20.69 5.83 -4.73
C ALA A 122 -20.86 4.57 -5.61
N LEU A 123 -19.88 4.26 -6.46
CA LEU A 123 -19.91 3.11 -7.35
C LEU A 123 -19.56 1.79 -6.65
N THR A 124 -18.63 1.84 -5.70
CA THR A 124 -18.10 0.65 -5.03
C THR A 124 -18.79 0.35 -3.70
N GLY A 125 -19.39 1.36 -3.07
CA GLY A 125 -19.96 1.26 -1.73
C GLY A 125 -18.92 1.05 -0.62
N LYS A 126 -17.63 1.26 -0.93
CA LYS A 126 -16.50 1.05 -0.02
C LYS A 126 -15.72 2.35 0.16
N THR A 127 -14.94 2.44 1.21
CA THR A 127 -14.00 3.54 1.41
C THR A 127 -12.86 3.44 0.40
N ILE A 128 -12.52 4.55 -0.25
CA ILE A 128 -11.49 4.58 -1.30
C ILE A 128 -10.22 5.26 -0.75
N ASP A 129 -9.09 4.57 -0.83
CA ASP A 129 -7.76 5.19 -0.68
C ASP A 129 -7.24 5.58 -2.06
N LEU A 130 -7.46 6.86 -2.43
CA LEU A 130 -7.16 7.37 -3.77
C LEU A 130 -5.76 7.98 -3.83
N GLN A 131 -4.87 7.35 -4.57
CA GLN A 131 -3.57 7.89 -4.92
C GLN A 131 -3.59 8.49 -6.32
N THR A 132 -2.96 9.65 -6.49
CA THR A 132 -2.84 10.32 -7.80
C THR A 132 -1.40 10.26 -8.29
N LYS A 133 -1.22 9.84 -9.54
CA LYS A 133 0.08 9.84 -10.24
C LYS A 133 0.00 10.70 -11.49
N VAL A 134 1.10 11.37 -11.82
CA VAL A 134 1.22 12.12 -13.06
C VAL A 134 2.15 11.36 -13.99
N ASP A 135 1.64 11.01 -15.17
CA ASP A 135 2.40 10.35 -16.22
C ASP A 135 2.10 11.04 -17.56
N PRO A 136 3.07 11.80 -18.11
CA PRO A 136 2.90 12.49 -19.40
C PRO A 136 2.65 11.54 -20.58
N ALA A 137 2.94 10.25 -20.46
CA ALA A 137 2.67 9.27 -21.51
C ALA A 137 1.17 8.98 -21.68
N VAL A 138 0.34 9.37 -20.72
CA VAL A 138 -1.13 9.27 -20.82
C VAL A 138 -1.64 10.37 -21.75
N LEU A 139 -2.08 9.99 -22.93
CA LEU A 139 -2.61 10.88 -23.97
C LEU A 139 -4.04 11.37 -23.61
N GLY A 140 -4.14 12.24 -22.57
CA GLY A 140 -5.40 12.83 -22.12
C GLY A 140 -6.34 11.83 -21.43
N GLY A 141 -7.15 12.32 -20.49
CA GLY A 141 -8.03 11.49 -19.67
C GLY A 141 -7.35 10.98 -18.39
N ILE A 142 -8.01 10.04 -17.73
CA ILE A 142 -7.58 9.44 -16.47
C ILE A 142 -7.57 7.92 -16.64
N ARG A 143 -6.47 7.30 -16.27
CA ARG A 143 -6.36 5.86 -16.10
C ARG A 143 -6.57 5.54 -14.64
N LEU A 144 -7.50 4.66 -14.33
CA LEU A 144 -7.81 4.21 -12.98
C LEU A 144 -7.35 2.77 -12.83
N ASP A 145 -6.61 2.49 -11.79
CA ASP A 145 -6.29 1.15 -11.32
C ASP A 145 -6.99 0.97 -9.97
N ILE A 146 -7.90 0.02 -9.88
CA ILE A 146 -8.64 -0.29 -8.66
C ILE A 146 -8.36 -1.75 -8.33
N ASP A 147 -7.63 -1.98 -7.25
CA ASP A 147 -7.28 -3.32 -6.74
C ASP A 147 -6.69 -4.23 -7.84
N GLY A 148 -5.80 -3.66 -8.68
CA GLY A 148 -5.17 -4.36 -9.80
C GLY A 148 -6.05 -4.51 -11.05
N THR A 149 -7.26 -3.94 -11.06
CA THR A 149 -8.11 -3.86 -12.24
C THR A 149 -7.97 -2.51 -12.91
N GLU A 150 -7.39 -2.49 -14.10
CA GLU A 150 -7.16 -1.25 -14.85
C GLU A 150 -8.43 -0.84 -15.63
N LEU A 151 -8.95 0.33 -15.31
CA LEU A 151 -10.01 1.01 -16.04
C LEU A 151 -9.40 2.18 -16.81
N ASP A 152 -9.18 1.98 -18.10
CA ASP A 152 -8.57 2.99 -18.96
C ASP A 152 -9.64 3.88 -19.61
N GLY A 153 -9.85 5.06 -19.06
CA GLY A 153 -10.70 6.13 -19.58
C GLY A 153 -9.96 7.14 -20.48
N THR A 154 -8.76 6.80 -20.96
CA THR A 154 -7.97 7.72 -21.78
C THR A 154 -8.57 7.93 -23.18
N VAL A 155 -8.24 9.07 -23.80
CA VAL A 155 -8.61 9.37 -25.20
C VAL A 155 -8.10 8.30 -26.16
N GLN A 156 -6.93 7.72 -25.87
CA GLN A 156 -6.32 6.67 -26.68
C GLN A 156 -7.21 5.41 -26.74
N ASN A 157 -7.81 5.01 -25.63
CA ASN A 157 -8.71 3.87 -25.60
C ASN A 157 -10.07 4.16 -26.27
N ARG A 158 -10.56 5.41 -26.15
CA ARG A 158 -11.76 5.86 -26.87
C ARG A 158 -11.53 5.87 -28.38
N LEU A 159 -10.38 6.32 -28.84
CA LEU A 159 -10.01 6.29 -30.27
C LEU A 159 -9.83 4.85 -30.79
N ALA A 160 -9.24 3.97 -29.98
CA ALA A 160 -9.11 2.55 -30.34
C ALA A 160 -10.46 1.84 -30.38
N ALA A 161 -11.41 2.19 -29.51
CA ALA A 161 -12.78 1.69 -29.55
C ALA A 161 -13.54 2.20 -30.79
N LEU A 162 -13.40 3.49 -31.13
CA LEU A 162 -13.97 4.08 -32.34
C LEU A 162 -13.41 3.41 -33.62
N ARG A 163 -12.09 3.19 -33.70
CA ARG A 163 -11.48 2.47 -34.83
C ARG A 163 -12.04 1.06 -34.99
N ARG A 164 -12.22 0.32 -33.89
CA ARG A 164 -12.81 -1.04 -33.92
C ARG A 164 -14.25 -1.02 -34.40
N ASN A 165 -15.05 -0.05 -33.95
CA ASN A 165 -16.44 0.10 -34.36
C ASN A 165 -16.57 0.48 -35.85
N ILE A 166 -15.69 1.35 -36.36
CA ILE A 166 -15.67 1.71 -37.81
C ILE A 166 -15.23 0.52 -38.65
N ALA A 167 -14.22 -0.23 -38.23
CA ALA A 167 -13.77 -1.43 -38.94
C ALA A 167 -14.84 -2.54 -38.98
N ALA A 168 -15.71 -2.62 -37.96
CA ALA A 168 -16.81 -3.57 -37.90
C ALA A 168 -18.02 -3.19 -38.78
N VAL A 169 -18.14 -1.93 -39.20
CA VAL A 169 -19.23 -1.42 -40.05
C VAL A 169 -18.86 -1.46 -41.54
N THR A 170 -17.59 -1.72 -41.89
CA THR A 170 -17.07 -1.68 -43.28
C THR A 170 -16.95 -3.07 -43.92
N LEU A 171 -17.64 -4.10 -43.38
CA LEU A 171 -17.75 -5.44 -43.97
C LEU A 171 -19.18 -5.74 -44.41
#